data_c9036098cd705077e1915aa92ae7c031
#
_entry.id   c9036098cd705077e1915aa92ae7c031
#
_cell.length_a   1.000
_cell.length_b   1.000
_cell.length_c   1.000
_cell.angle_alpha   90.00
_cell.angle_beta   90.00
_cell.angle_gamma   90.00
#
_symmetry.space_group_name_H-M   'P 1'
#
loop_
_entity.id
_entity.type
_entity.pdbx_description
1 polymer ?
#
loop_
_entity_poly.entity_id
_entity_poly.type
_entity_poly.pdbx_seq_one_letter_code
_entity_poly.pdbx_strand_id
1 'polypeptide(L)'
;MAVLSSCSTGPQAVISAVIDGAPDTSVILRKFNYNKFATADTIRTDASGSFRYKVVLTGNEPYFYYVYFGDRQIAALILKDGDNVSLKASTAGSYSVSGSEESSLFQELNGMFGKASDTMGALAKEGVAARDGLDESALKEINGKLSRTYVDYRREVTRFIMKHPFSITSAVALFQRFNDNLAVFDEPSDVILFRRVCDSLTLAYPKSEYVSSLNDEIARRTSVANLNEKITSLQSVSFPELALPDINGATRTLSELKGNVIVLSFWSTAQDEHKMFNKELENLYGKYHEKGLEIYQVSLDIDKPSWAATIKSQNLPWISVNDGLGIDSPSVTAYNIAKVPSMFVINRDGDIVDSDVFDTDRLEQVIVKSL
;
A
#
# COMPACT_ATOMS: atom_id res chain seq x y z
N MET A 1 -47.60 -25.17 -33.47
CA MET A 1 -46.97 -24.64 -32.25
C MET A 1 -45.48 -24.94 -32.32
N ALA A 2 -44.65 -23.93 -32.67
CA ALA A 2 -43.22 -24.08 -32.65
C ALA A 2 -42.73 -23.73 -31.24
N VAL A 3 -42.22 -24.72 -30.51
CA VAL A 3 -41.55 -24.50 -29.22
C VAL A 3 -40.20 -23.87 -29.51
N LEU A 4 -40.11 -22.58 -29.31
CA LEU A 4 -38.82 -21.88 -29.26
C LEU A 4 -38.10 -22.35 -28.00
N SER A 5 -37.21 -23.33 -28.15
CA SER A 5 -36.24 -23.69 -27.12
C SER A 5 -35.30 -22.53 -26.92
N SER A 6 -35.56 -21.69 -25.93
CA SER A 6 -34.61 -20.71 -25.43
C SER A 6 -33.47 -21.48 -24.76
N CYS A 7 -32.40 -21.75 -25.50
CA CYS A 7 -31.13 -22.12 -24.91
C CYS A 7 -30.64 -20.92 -24.09
N SER A 8 -30.91 -20.84 -22.80
CA SER A 8 -30.21 -19.94 -21.89
C SER A 8 -28.77 -20.41 -21.82
N THR A 9 -27.91 -19.81 -22.62
CA THR A 9 -26.48 -19.96 -22.46
C THR A 9 -26.13 -19.25 -21.15
N GLY A 10 -25.58 -20.00 -20.17
CA GLY A 10 -25.12 -19.42 -18.90
C GLY A 10 -24.13 -18.26 -19.11
N PRO A 11 -23.74 -17.55 -18.04
CA PRO A 11 -22.82 -16.43 -18.09
C PRO A 11 -21.54 -16.77 -18.86
N GLN A 12 -21.12 -15.90 -19.78
CA GLN A 12 -19.99 -16.17 -20.66
C GLN A 12 -19.29 -14.89 -21.12
N ALA A 13 -17.99 -15.00 -21.38
CA ALA A 13 -17.19 -13.96 -22.04
C ALA A 13 -16.50 -14.55 -23.28
N VAL A 14 -16.11 -13.70 -24.20
CA VAL A 14 -15.36 -14.11 -25.40
C VAL A 14 -14.02 -13.37 -25.43
N ILE A 15 -12.94 -14.11 -25.62
CA ILE A 15 -11.60 -13.57 -25.83
C ILE A 15 -11.24 -13.77 -27.31
N SER A 16 -10.98 -12.70 -28.04
CA SER A 16 -10.36 -12.70 -29.35
C SER A 16 -8.95 -12.15 -29.19
N ALA A 17 -7.93 -12.97 -29.43
CA ALA A 17 -6.56 -12.61 -29.13
C ALA A 17 -5.64 -12.75 -30.35
N VAL A 18 -4.59 -11.92 -30.37
CA VAL A 18 -3.43 -12.06 -31.25
C VAL A 18 -2.18 -12.02 -30.36
N ILE A 19 -1.39 -13.09 -30.38
CA ILE A 19 -0.18 -13.23 -29.58
C ILE A 19 1.04 -13.17 -30.51
N ASP A 20 1.74 -12.05 -30.50
CA ASP A 20 2.97 -11.89 -31.25
C ASP A 20 4.07 -12.84 -30.73
N GLY A 21 4.72 -13.55 -31.65
CA GLY A 21 5.72 -14.56 -31.31
C GLY A 21 5.15 -15.94 -30.93
N ALA A 22 3.85 -16.20 -31.12
CA ALA A 22 3.23 -17.48 -30.78
C ALA A 22 2.39 -18.10 -31.92
N PRO A 23 2.95 -18.30 -33.17
CA PRO A 23 2.25 -18.97 -34.25
C PRO A 23 2.16 -20.49 -34.01
N ASP A 24 1.04 -21.10 -34.38
CA ASP A 24 0.79 -22.56 -34.34
C ASP A 24 1.18 -23.24 -33.02
N THR A 25 1.08 -22.54 -31.90
CA THR A 25 1.51 -23.02 -30.58
C THR A 25 0.37 -22.99 -29.56
N SER A 26 0.67 -23.29 -28.31
CA SER A 26 -0.32 -23.32 -27.23
C SER A 26 -0.06 -22.21 -26.23
N VAL A 27 -1.14 -21.55 -25.83
CA VAL A 27 -1.18 -20.64 -24.68
C VAL A 27 -2.07 -21.22 -23.59
N ILE A 28 -1.76 -20.97 -22.34
CA ILE A 28 -2.50 -21.51 -21.20
C ILE A 28 -3.35 -20.38 -20.61
N LEU A 29 -4.64 -20.59 -20.50
CA LEU A 29 -5.56 -19.72 -19.78
C LEU A 29 -5.71 -20.26 -18.35
N ARG A 30 -5.34 -19.44 -17.36
CA ARG A 30 -5.49 -19.78 -15.95
C ARG A 30 -6.53 -18.86 -15.31
N LYS A 31 -7.42 -19.43 -14.51
CA LYS A 31 -8.34 -18.70 -13.65
C LYS A 31 -7.73 -18.58 -12.26
N PHE A 32 -7.78 -17.39 -11.65
CA PHE A 32 -7.43 -17.19 -10.26
C PHE A 32 -8.67 -17.30 -9.39
N ASN A 33 -8.68 -18.26 -8.48
CA ASN A 33 -9.71 -18.47 -7.49
C ASN A 33 -9.10 -18.17 -6.11
N TYR A 34 -9.26 -16.94 -5.65
CA TYR A 34 -8.90 -16.40 -4.32
C TYR A 34 -7.47 -16.65 -3.83
N ASN A 35 -6.97 -17.87 -3.86
CA ASN A 35 -5.61 -18.21 -3.40
C ASN A 35 -4.93 -19.24 -4.29
N LYS A 36 -5.58 -19.67 -5.38
CA LYS A 36 -5.04 -20.73 -6.25
C LYS A 36 -5.29 -20.42 -7.72
N PHE A 37 -4.26 -20.65 -8.51
CA PHE A 37 -4.39 -20.71 -9.95
C PHE A 37 -4.90 -22.09 -10.35
N ALA A 38 -5.94 -22.12 -11.17
CA ALA A 38 -6.42 -23.32 -11.85
C ALA A 38 -6.26 -23.11 -13.36
N THR A 39 -5.75 -24.12 -14.07
CA THR A 39 -5.76 -24.10 -15.53
C THR A 39 -7.21 -24.17 -15.98
N ALA A 40 -7.68 -23.14 -16.67
CA ALA A 40 -9.02 -23.12 -17.26
C ALA A 40 -9.00 -23.88 -18.57
N ASP A 41 -7.99 -23.65 -19.44
CA ASP A 41 -7.82 -24.37 -20.69
C ASP A 41 -6.41 -24.15 -21.28
N THR A 42 -6.07 -24.98 -22.28
CA THR A 42 -4.91 -24.82 -23.15
C THR A 42 -5.41 -24.56 -24.56
N ILE A 43 -5.16 -23.36 -25.06
CA ILE A 43 -5.73 -22.85 -26.31
C ILE A 43 -4.63 -22.87 -27.39
N ARG A 44 -4.93 -23.44 -28.56
CA ARG A 44 -4.02 -23.41 -29.70
C ARG A 44 -4.22 -22.13 -30.50
N THR A 45 -3.13 -21.45 -30.82
CA THR A 45 -3.09 -20.33 -31.75
C THR A 45 -2.99 -20.83 -33.19
N ASP A 46 -3.47 -20.03 -34.10
CA ASP A 46 -3.29 -20.30 -35.56
C ASP A 46 -1.91 -19.79 -36.06
N ALA A 47 -1.66 -19.91 -37.37
CA ALA A 47 -0.42 -19.48 -38.01
C ALA A 47 -0.13 -17.97 -37.88
N SER A 48 -1.12 -17.15 -37.50
CA SER A 48 -0.98 -15.73 -37.21
C SER A 48 -0.78 -15.42 -35.73
N GLY A 49 -0.74 -16.44 -34.86
CA GLY A 49 -0.73 -16.30 -33.43
C GLY A 49 -2.10 -15.93 -32.84
N SER A 50 -3.18 -16.07 -33.61
CA SER A 50 -4.54 -15.68 -33.20
C SER A 50 -5.31 -16.85 -32.61
N PHE A 51 -6.22 -16.51 -31.69
CA PHE A 51 -7.26 -17.44 -31.22
C PHE A 51 -8.55 -16.70 -30.86
N ARG A 52 -9.64 -17.46 -30.86
CA ARG A 52 -10.92 -17.04 -30.28
C ARG A 52 -11.38 -18.08 -29.28
N TYR A 53 -11.65 -17.66 -28.07
CA TYR A 53 -12.02 -18.57 -26.99
C TYR A 53 -13.24 -18.06 -26.23
N LYS A 54 -14.17 -18.97 -25.92
CA LYS A 54 -15.37 -18.70 -25.15
C LYS A 54 -15.14 -19.17 -23.70
N VAL A 55 -15.12 -18.24 -22.77
CA VAL A 55 -14.99 -18.51 -21.35
C VAL A 55 -16.38 -18.70 -20.76
N VAL A 56 -16.65 -19.85 -20.15
CA VAL A 56 -17.86 -20.09 -19.36
C VAL A 56 -17.62 -19.60 -17.94
N LEU A 57 -18.48 -18.71 -17.47
CA LEU A 57 -18.38 -18.12 -16.13
C LEU A 57 -19.33 -18.82 -15.16
N THR A 58 -18.95 -18.86 -13.89
CA THR A 58 -19.74 -19.54 -12.84
C THR A 58 -20.77 -18.65 -12.15
N GLY A 59 -20.79 -17.34 -12.48
CA GLY A 59 -21.68 -16.34 -11.89
C GLY A 59 -21.57 -15.01 -12.63
N ASN A 60 -22.23 -13.97 -12.09
CA ASN A 60 -22.29 -12.64 -12.69
C ASN A 60 -21.18 -11.70 -12.17
N GLU A 61 -20.38 -12.15 -11.20
CA GLU A 61 -19.25 -11.37 -10.72
C GLU A 61 -18.05 -11.47 -11.66
N PRO A 62 -17.16 -10.46 -11.68
CA PRO A 62 -15.94 -10.52 -12.46
C PRO A 62 -14.95 -11.56 -11.92
N TYR A 63 -14.26 -12.25 -12.82
CA TYR A 63 -13.25 -13.26 -12.49
C TYR A 63 -11.91 -12.91 -13.14
N PHE A 64 -10.81 -13.18 -12.41
CA PHE A 64 -9.46 -12.98 -12.91
C PHE A 64 -9.01 -14.16 -13.76
N TYR A 65 -8.52 -13.83 -14.95
CA TYR A 65 -7.91 -14.76 -15.90
C TYR A 65 -6.53 -14.25 -16.31
N TYR A 66 -5.62 -15.16 -16.45
CA TYR A 66 -4.25 -14.87 -16.85
C TYR A 66 -3.88 -15.73 -18.05
N VAL A 67 -3.28 -15.13 -19.08
CA VAL A 67 -2.78 -15.83 -20.25
C VAL A 67 -1.29 -16.04 -20.08
N TYR A 68 -0.87 -17.29 -20.24
CA TYR A 68 0.52 -17.71 -20.12
C TYR A 68 1.05 -18.25 -21.45
N PHE A 69 2.30 -17.94 -21.75
CA PHE A 69 3.09 -18.59 -22.77
C PHE A 69 4.27 -19.30 -22.09
N GLY A 70 4.23 -20.63 -22.09
CA GLY A 70 5.07 -21.43 -21.19
C GLY A 70 4.79 -21.05 -19.74
N ASP A 71 5.84 -20.70 -19.00
CA ASP A 71 5.74 -20.27 -17.60
C ASP A 71 5.59 -18.76 -17.43
N ARG A 72 5.65 -18.00 -18.52
CA ARG A 72 5.53 -16.54 -18.46
C ARG A 72 4.08 -16.10 -18.60
N GLN A 73 3.62 -15.30 -17.65
CA GLN A 73 2.38 -14.55 -17.79
C GLN A 73 2.56 -13.44 -18.84
N ILE A 74 1.71 -13.44 -19.88
CA ILE A 74 1.76 -12.48 -20.99
C ILE A 74 0.57 -11.51 -21.01
N ALA A 75 -0.52 -11.83 -20.31
CA ALA A 75 -1.64 -10.92 -20.12
C ALA A 75 -2.42 -11.24 -18.85
N ALA A 76 -3.13 -10.24 -18.34
CA ALA A 76 -4.05 -10.36 -17.21
C ALA A 76 -5.39 -9.71 -17.58
N LEU A 77 -6.48 -10.41 -17.33
CA LEU A 77 -7.84 -10.02 -17.70
C LEU A 77 -8.76 -10.15 -16.49
N ILE A 78 -9.75 -9.27 -16.41
CA ILE A 78 -10.91 -9.47 -15.53
C ILE A 78 -12.13 -9.55 -16.42
N LEU A 79 -12.82 -10.69 -16.36
CA LEU A 79 -13.93 -11.02 -17.26
C LEU A 79 -15.23 -11.15 -16.49
N LYS A 80 -16.29 -10.55 -17.02
CA LYS A 80 -17.67 -10.71 -16.56
C LYS A 80 -18.58 -11.12 -17.69
N ASP A 81 -19.81 -11.48 -17.36
CA ASP A 81 -20.81 -11.88 -18.37
C ASP A 81 -21.00 -10.79 -19.42
N GLY A 82 -21.03 -11.23 -20.68
CA GLY A 82 -21.22 -10.38 -21.86
C GLY A 82 -19.95 -9.72 -22.40
N ASP A 83 -18.78 -9.83 -21.74
CA ASP A 83 -17.55 -9.26 -22.22
C ASP A 83 -17.09 -9.87 -23.57
N ASN A 84 -16.72 -8.99 -24.51
CA ASN A 84 -16.11 -9.35 -25.78
C ASN A 84 -14.72 -8.72 -25.90
N VAL A 85 -13.74 -9.41 -25.33
CA VAL A 85 -12.38 -8.91 -25.18
C VAL A 85 -11.60 -9.06 -26.48
N SER A 86 -10.95 -7.96 -26.90
CA SER A 86 -9.89 -7.96 -27.90
C SER A 86 -8.56 -7.82 -27.17
N LEU A 87 -7.72 -8.86 -27.23
CA LEU A 87 -6.41 -8.92 -26.60
C LEU A 87 -5.32 -8.91 -27.67
N LYS A 88 -4.37 -8.01 -27.56
CA LYS A 88 -3.10 -8.08 -28.28
C LYS A 88 -1.99 -8.23 -27.25
N ALA A 89 -1.19 -9.29 -27.36
CA ALA A 89 -0.09 -9.54 -26.44
C ALA A 89 1.15 -10.02 -27.20
N SER A 90 2.30 -9.97 -26.54
CA SER A 90 3.55 -10.56 -27.05
C SER A 90 4.07 -11.62 -26.07
N THR A 91 4.83 -12.57 -26.57
CA THR A 91 5.52 -13.56 -25.71
C THR A 91 6.52 -12.92 -24.76
N ALA A 92 6.89 -11.65 -24.98
CA ALA A 92 7.73 -10.85 -24.09
C ALA A 92 6.97 -10.27 -22.87
N GLY A 93 5.61 -10.35 -22.84
CA GLY A 93 4.79 -9.94 -21.72
C GLY A 93 4.16 -8.54 -21.83
N SER A 94 4.34 -7.84 -22.97
CA SER A 94 3.56 -6.62 -23.25
C SER A 94 2.17 -7.00 -23.77
N TYR A 95 1.13 -6.30 -23.33
CA TYR A 95 -0.23 -6.52 -23.84
C TYR A 95 -1.08 -5.25 -23.84
N SER A 96 -2.13 -5.28 -24.65
CA SER A 96 -3.22 -4.31 -24.64
C SER A 96 -4.55 -5.01 -24.71
N VAL A 97 -5.56 -4.49 -24.01
CA VAL A 97 -6.89 -5.07 -23.93
C VAL A 97 -7.96 -4.01 -24.17
N SER A 98 -9.06 -4.41 -24.83
CA SER A 98 -10.27 -3.62 -25.01
C SER A 98 -11.50 -4.53 -25.01
N GLY A 99 -12.71 -3.95 -24.91
CA GLY A 99 -13.97 -4.72 -24.93
C GLY A 99 -14.35 -5.34 -23.59
N SER A 100 -13.62 -5.04 -22.53
CA SER A 100 -13.96 -5.24 -21.11
C SER A 100 -13.47 -4.04 -20.32
N GLU A 101 -14.38 -3.38 -19.62
CA GLU A 101 -14.08 -2.23 -18.77
C GLU A 101 -13.12 -2.63 -17.63
N GLU A 102 -13.45 -3.72 -16.92
CA GLU A 102 -12.64 -4.20 -15.81
C GLU A 102 -11.23 -4.61 -16.25
N SER A 103 -11.08 -5.29 -17.40
CA SER A 103 -9.76 -5.64 -17.94
C SER A 103 -8.95 -4.41 -18.32
N SER A 104 -9.61 -3.37 -18.86
CA SER A 104 -8.96 -2.10 -19.22
C SER A 104 -8.49 -1.34 -17.99
N LEU A 105 -9.32 -1.25 -16.94
CA LEU A 105 -8.97 -0.66 -15.65
C LEU A 105 -7.82 -1.43 -14.97
N PHE A 106 -7.85 -2.75 -15.05
CA PHE A 106 -6.80 -3.58 -14.47
C PHE A 106 -5.46 -3.42 -15.20
N GLN A 107 -5.48 -3.27 -16.52
CA GLN A 107 -4.28 -2.94 -17.29
C GLN A 107 -3.74 -1.55 -16.90
N GLU A 108 -4.62 -0.55 -16.76
CA GLU A 108 -4.25 0.81 -16.33
C GLU A 108 -3.58 0.78 -14.95
N LEU A 109 -4.21 0.14 -13.97
CA LEU A 109 -3.67 -0.02 -12.61
C LEU A 109 -2.31 -0.69 -12.62
N ASN A 110 -2.15 -1.82 -13.33
CA ASN A 110 -0.89 -2.53 -13.44
C ASN A 110 0.19 -1.70 -14.12
N GLY A 111 -0.18 -0.88 -15.10
CA GLY A 111 0.74 0.04 -15.77
C GLY A 111 1.25 1.16 -14.84
N MET A 112 0.38 1.72 -14.02
CA MET A 112 0.75 2.71 -13.00
C MET A 112 1.67 2.08 -11.94
N PHE A 113 1.28 0.93 -11.40
CA PHE A 113 2.06 0.20 -10.40
C PHE A 113 3.43 -0.21 -10.94
N GLY A 114 3.50 -0.76 -12.17
CA GLY A 114 4.74 -1.18 -12.80
C GLY A 114 5.74 -0.04 -12.91
N LYS A 115 5.31 1.14 -13.40
CA LYS A 115 6.17 2.34 -13.48
C LYS A 115 6.74 2.75 -12.13
N ALA A 116 5.91 2.80 -11.11
CA ALA A 116 6.34 3.15 -9.75
C ALA A 116 7.30 2.09 -9.19
N SER A 117 6.97 0.80 -9.35
CA SER A 117 7.77 -0.33 -8.89
C SER A 117 9.14 -0.39 -9.58
N ASP A 118 9.20 -0.18 -10.89
CA ASP A 118 10.47 -0.14 -11.65
C ASP A 118 11.34 1.02 -11.18
N THR A 119 10.75 2.20 -10.96
CA THR A 119 11.47 3.37 -10.45
C THR A 119 12.02 3.11 -9.05
N MET A 120 11.20 2.56 -8.15
CA MET A 120 11.64 2.22 -6.79
C MET A 120 12.72 1.14 -6.80
N GLY A 121 12.58 0.13 -7.65
CA GLY A 121 13.59 -0.92 -7.82
C GLY A 121 14.94 -0.40 -8.33
N ALA A 122 14.94 0.55 -9.26
CA ALA A 122 16.15 1.22 -9.75
C ALA A 122 16.81 2.04 -8.63
N LEU A 123 16.03 2.88 -7.95
CA LEU A 123 16.52 3.71 -6.83
C LEU A 123 17.05 2.86 -5.66
N ALA A 124 16.41 1.73 -5.37
CA ALA A 124 16.89 0.81 -4.33
C ALA A 124 18.28 0.24 -4.69
N LYS A 125 18.52 -0.11 -5.96
CA LYS A 125 19.85 -0.56 -6.42
C LYS A 125 20.89 0.54 -6.33
N GLU A 126 20.55 1.76 -6.72
CA GLU A 126 21.43 2.93 -6.56
C GLU A 126 21.74 3.18 -5.07
N GLY A 127 20.74 3.03 -4.19
CA GLY A 127 20.91 3.18 -2.74
C GLY A 127 21.87 2.14 -2.13
N VAL A 128 21.83 0.90 -2.62
CA VAL A 128 22.82 -0.12 -2.22
C VAL A 128 24.23 0.31 -2.64
N ALA A 129 24.42 0.73 -3.90
CA ALA A 129 25.73 1.17 -4.40
C ALA A 129 26.27 2.40 -3.65
N ALA A 130 25.41 3.38 -3.33
CA ALA A 130 25.78 4.56 -2.55
C ALA A 130 26.17 4.20 -1.10
N ARG A 131 25.48 3.24 -0.50
CA ARG A 131 25.82 2.72 0.84
C ARG A 131 27.18 2.04 0.87
N ASP A 132 27.44 1.16 -0.13
CA ASP A 132 28.71 0.44 -0.25
C ASP A 132 29.86 1.43 -0.51
N GLY A 133 29.59 2.51 -1.23
CA GLY A 133 30.54 3.62 -1.45
C GLY A 133 30.65 4.62 -0.31
N LEU A 134 29.89 4.49 0.79
CA LEU A 134 29.82 5.42 1.92
C LEU A 134 29.46 6.87 1.51
N ASP A 135 28.68 7.03 0.45
CA ASP A 135 28.22 8.35 -0.04
C ASP A 135 26.88 8.74 0.63
N GLU A 136 26.99 9.42 1.77
CA GLU A 136 25.84 9.89 2.56
C GLU A 136 24.97 10.90 1.79
N SER A 137 25.59 11.75 0.95
CA SER A 137 24.86 12.74 0.15
C SER A 137 23.97 12.06 -0.90
N ALA A 138 24.52 11.07 -1.61
CA ALA A 138 23.77 10.29 -2.58
C ALA A 138 22.63 9.49 -1.88
N LEU A 139 22.88 8.91 -0.71
CA LEU A 139 21.86 8.20 0.07
C LEU A 139 20.68 9.10 0.44
N LYS A 140 20.96 10.32 0.91
CA LYS A 140 19.90 11.30 1.25
C LYS A 140 19.05 11.67 0.03
N GLU A 141 19.70 11.91 -1.11
CA GLU A 141 19.00 12.21 -2.36
C GLU A 141 18.12 11.04 -2.84
N ILE A 142 18.66 9.81 -2.79
CA ILE A 142 17.95 8.61 -3.20
C ILE A 142 16.75 8.35 -2.30
N ASN A 143 16.87 8.46 -0.99
CA ASN A 143 15.77 8.33 -0.04
C ASN A 143 14.66 9.36 -0.32
N GLY A 144 15.04 10.60 -0.63
CA GLY A 144 14.07 11.63 -1.02
C GLY A 144 13.33 11.31 -2.35
N LYS A 145 14.00 10.63 -3.30
CA LYS A 145 13.36 10.18 -4.55
C LYS A 145 12.43 9.00 -4.29
N LEU A 146 12.84 8.04 -3.45
CA LEU A 146 12.00 6.89 -3.04
C LEU A 146 10.71 7.37 -2.38
N SER A 147 10.81 8.26 -1.39
CA SER A 147 9.65 8.83 -0.70
C SER A 147 8.70 9.53 -1.67
N ARG A 148 9.22 10.37 -2.56
CA ARG A 148 8.39 11.04 -3.57
C ARG A 148 7.69 10.05 -4.50
N THR A 149 8.39 9.04 -4.99
CA THR A 149 7.81 8.02 -5.87
C THR A 149 6.65 7.29 -5.18
N TYR A 150 6.81 6.92 -3.91
CA TYR A 150 5.76 6.29 -3.11
C TYR A 150 4.55 7.22 -2.93
N VAL A 151 4.75 8.45 -2.48
CA VAL A 151 3.67 9.42 -2.24
C VAL A 151 2.93 9.74 -3.53
N ASP A 152 3.64 9.96 -4.63
CA ASP A 152 3.03 10.27 -5.93
C ASP A 152 2.19 9.10 -6.43
N TYR A 153 2.71 7.85 -6.31
CA TYR A 153 1.95 6.65 -6.66
C TYR A 153 0.70 6.50 -5.77
N ARG A 154 0.83 6.66 -4.45
CA ARG A 154 -0.30 6.60 -3.53
C ARG A 154 -1.39 7.62 -3.89
N ARG A 155 -1.02 8.86 -4.24
CA ARG A 155 -1.96 9.88 -4.71
C ARG A 155 -2.63 9.49 -6.04
N GLU A 156 -1.88 8.92 -6.96
CA GLU A 156 -2.41 8.50 -8.27
C GLU A 156 -3.42 7.37 -8.11
N VAL A 157 -3.08 6.32 -7.36
CA VAL A 157 -3.96 5.17 -7.14
C VAL A 157 -5.16 5.53 -6.26
N THR A 158 -5.04 6.47 -5.31
CA THR A 158 -6.18 7.01 -4.57
C THR A 158 -7.19 7.67 -5.51
N ARG A 159 -6.73 8.51 -6.46
CA ARG A 159 -7.62 9.11 -7.47
C ARG A 159 -8.29 8.06 -8.35
N PHE A 160 -7.55 7.02 -8.73
CA PHE A 160 -8.09 5.89 -9.49
C PHE A 160 -9.23 5.20 -8.73
N ILE A 161 -9.02 4.84 -7.45
CA ILE A 161 -10.03 4.22 -6.58
C ILE A 161 -11.27 5.11 -6.44
N MET A 162 -11.06 6.40 -6.20
CA MET A 162 -12.15 7.38 -6.05
C MET A 162 -12.98 7.53 -7.32
N LYS A 163 -12.37 7.38 -8.49
CA LYS A 163 -13.03 7.46 -9.80
C LYS A 163 -13.78 6.16 -10.13
N HIS A 164 -13.31 5.01 -9.68
CA HIS A 164 -13.84 3.69 -10.05
C HIS A 164 -14.26 2.83 -8.84
N PRO A 165 -15.07 3.35 -7.89
CA PRO A 165 -15.36 2.65 -6.64
C PRO A 165 -16.18 1.36 -6.83
N PHE A 166 -16.87 1.19 -7.95
CA PHE A 166 -17.64 0.00 -8.31
C PHE A 166 -16.82 -1.08 -9.03
N SER A 167 -15.54 -0.82 -9.29
CA SER A 167 -14.66 -1.76 -9.97
C SER A 167 -13.97 -2.71 -8.99
N ILE A 168 -13.93 -4.00 -9.33
CA ILE A 168 -13.12 -5.00 -8.61
C ILE A 168 -11.62 -4.63 -8.66
N THR A 169 -11.18 -3.96 -9.72
CA THR A 169 -9.82 -3.44 -9.83
C THR A 169 -9.48 -2.48 -8.69
N SER A 170 -10.46 -1.68 -8.20
CA SER A 170 -10.24 -0.82 -7.05
C SER A 170 -10.07 -1.59 -5.74
N ALA A 171 -10.73 -2.75 -5.59
CA ALA A 171 -10.43 -3.64 -4.46
C ALA A 171 -8.99 -4.17 -4.53
N VAL A 172 -8.52 -4.57 -5.72
CA VAL A 172 -7.12 -5.00 -5.91
C VAL A 172 -6.14 -3.87 -5.55
N ALA A 173 -6.44 -2.64 -5.98
CA ALA A 173 -5.61 -1.47 -5.71
C ALA A 173 -5.40 -1.23 -4.20
N LEU A 174 -6.42 -1.47 -3.37
CA LEU A 174 -6.35 -1.31 -1.93
C LEU A 174 -5.37 -2.28 -1.24
N PHE A 175 -5.11 -3.44 -1.85
CA PHE A 175 -4.20 -4.46 -1.30
C PHE A 175 -2.82 -4.48 -1.96
N GLN A 176 -2.49 -3.50 -2.82
CA GLN A 176 -1.19 -3.44 -3.47
C GLN A 176 -0.05 -3.20 -2.48
N ARG A 177 1.08 -3.85 -2.75
CA ARG A 177 2.31 -3.75 -1.97
C ARG A 177 3.51 -3.68 -2.91
N PHE A 178 4.48 -2.82 -2.60
CA PHE A 178 5.76 -2.79 -3.32
C PHE A 178 6.66 -3.96 -2.90
N ASN A 179 6.59 -4.35 -1.62
CA ASN A 179 7.23 -5.53 -1.03
C ASN A 179 6.48 -5.94 0.24
N ASP A 180 6.96 -6.97 0.94
CA ASP A 180 6.30 -7.51 2.15
C ASP A 180 6.16 -6.46 3.27
N ASN A 181 7.04 -5.45 3.30
CA ASN A 181 7.08 -4.42 4.34
C ASN A 181 6.53 -3.06 3.88
N LEU A 182 6.11 -2.93 2.61
CA LEU A 182 5.68 -1.66 2.04
C LEU A 182 4.36 -1.81 1.28
N ALA A 183 3.26 -1.71 2.01
CA ALA A 183 1.93 -1.62 1.42
C ALA A 183 1.63 -0.18 0.94
N VAL A 184 0.75 -0.04 -0.03
CA VAL A 184 0.32 1.28 -0.52
C VAL A 184 -0.71 1.89 0.44
N PHE A 185 -1.56 1.07 1.04
CA PHE A 185 -2.60 1.47 1.98
C PHE A 185 -2.53 0.58 3.22
N ASP A 186 -1.78 1.00 4.24
CA ASP A 186 -1.65 0.27 5.51
C ASP A 186 -1.99 1.12 6.74
N GLU A 187 -2.40 2.36 6.54
CA GLU A 187 -2.76 3.25 7.63
C GLU A 187 -4.19 2.99 8.13
N PRO A 188 -4.48 3.16 9.42
CA PRO A 188 -5.84 3.07 9.96
C PRO A 188 -6.83 3.99 9.25
N SER A 189 -6.39 5.20 8.86
CA SER A 189 -7.20 6.19 8.14
C SER A 189 -7.64 5.72 6.76
N ASP A 190 -6.94 4.79 6.13
CA ASP A 190 -7.29 4.23 4.83
C ASP A 190 -8.63 3.47 4.86
N VAL A 191 -9.14 3.13 6.05
CA VAL A 191 -10.45 2.48 6.22
C VAL A 191 -11.56 3.20 5.45
N ILE A 192 -11.45 4.50 5.24
CA ILE A 192 -12.42 5.30 4.46
C ILE A 192 -12.46 4.85 3.00
N LEU A 193 -11.30 4.60 2.38
CA LEU A 193 -11.21 4.09 1.01
C LEU A 193 -11.74 2.65 0.92
N PHE A 194 -11.37 1.81 1.90
CA PHE A 194 -11.87 0.43 1.99
C PHE A 194 -13.39 0.38 2.10
N ARG A 195 -13.99 1.20 2.99
CA ARG A 195 -15.47 1.31 3.13
C ARG A 195 -16.11 1.76 1.83
N ARG A 196 -15.60 2.80 1.20
CA ARG A 196 -16.15 3.32 -0.05
C ARG A 196 -16.22 2.24 -1.14
N VAL A 197 -15.13 1.50 -1.35
CA VAL A 197 -15.09 0.42 -2.34
C VAL A 197 -15.99 -0.75 -1.92
N CYS A 198 -15.95 -1.14 -0.64
CA CYS A 198 -16.79 -2.21 -0.09
C CYS A 198 -18.28 -1.92 -0.28
N ASP A 199 -18.75 -0.72 0.09
CA ASP A 199 -20.15 -0.30 -0.06
C ASP A 199 -20.57 -0.33 -1.53
N SER A 200 -19.72 0.18 -2.43
CA SER A 200 -19.99 0.18 -3.87
C SER A 200 -20.05 -1.23 -4.45
N LEU A 201 -19.10 -2.11 -4.09
CA LEU A 201 -19.07 -3.50 -4.56
C LEU A 201 -20.19 -4.35 -3.94
N THR A 202 -20.61 -4.04 -2.72
CA THR A 202 -21.77 -4.72 -2.09
C THR A 202 -23.06 -4.49 -2.88
N LEU A 203 -23.23 -3.28 -3.45
CA LEU A 203 -24.38 -3.00 -4.33
C LEU A 203 -24.31 -3.78 -5.64
N ALA A 204 -23.12 -3.96 -6.22
CA ALA A 204 -22.93 -4.64 -7.48
C ALA A 204 -22.82 -6.17 -7.34
N TYR A 205 -22.11 -6.63 -6.32
CA TYR A 205 -21.73 -8.04 -6.11
C TYR A 205 -21.83 -8.44 -4.63
N PRO A 206 -23.05 -8.49 -4.03
CA PRO A 206 -23.24 -8.63 -2.57
C PRO A 206 -22.74 -9.96 -1.98
N LYS A 207 -22.50 -10.96 -2.81
CA LYS A 207 -21.99 -12.28 -2.38
C LYS A 207 -20.55 -12.54 -2.77
N SER A 208 -19.87 -11.51 -3.26
CA SER A 208 -18.47 -11.62 -3.69
C SER A 208 -17.53 -11.83 -2.50
N GLU A 209 -16.57 -12.72 -2.64
CA GLU A 209 -15.51 -12.90 -1.65
C GLU A 209 -14.61 -11.67 -1.52
N TYR A 210 -14.54 -10.80 -2.54
CA TYR A 210 -13.87 -9.52 -2.43
C TYR A 210 -14.55 -8.59 -1.43
N VAL A 211 -15.89 -8.58 -1.41
CA VAL A 211 -16.68 -7.86 -0.41
C VAL A 211 -16.44 -8.42 0.99
N SER A 212 -16.38 -9.75 1.13
CA SER A 212 -16.04 -10.39 2.41
C SER A 212 -14.65 -9.96 2.90
N SER A 213 -13.64 -10.05 2.03
CA SER A 213 -12.25 -9.67 2.36
C SER A 213 -12.12 -8.17 2.72
N LEU A 214 -12.86 -7.30 2.04
CA LEU A 214 -12.90 -5.87 2.39
C LEU A 214 -13.55 -5.64 3.74
N ASN A 215 -14.65 -6.34 4.06
CA ASN A 215 -15.30 -6.24 5.37
C ASN A 215 -14.38 -6.70 6.50
N ASP A 216 -13.66 -7.81 6.32
CA ASP A 216 -12.71 -8.32 7.31
C ASP A 216 -11.59 -7.29 7.57
N GLU A 217 -11.07 -6.68 6.51
CA GLU A 217 -10.03 -5.65 6.62
C GLU A 217 -10.56 -4.37 7.26
N ILE A 218 -11.78 -3.93 6.93
CA ILE A 218 -12.45 -2.80 7.57
C ILE A 218 -12.65 -3.07 9.07
N ALA A 219 -13.10 -4.27 9.44
CA ALA A 219 -13.28 -4.65 10.84
C ALA A 219 -11.95 -4.62 11.59
N ARG A 220 -10.88 -5.17 11.02
CA ARG A 220 -9.52 -5.13 11.57
C ARG A 220 -9.06 -3.69 11.82
N ARG A 221 -9.13 -2.82 10.80
CA ARG A 221 -8.70 -1.40 10.89
C ARG A 221 -9.55 -0.62 11.89
N THR A 222 -10.86 -0.83 11.90
CA THR A 222 -11.77 -0.16 12.84
C THR A 222 -11.49 -0.58 14.29
N SER A 223 -11.19 -1.86 14.53
CA SER A 223 -10.83 -2.34 15.87
C SER A 223 -9.55 -1.68 16.38
N VAL A 224 -8.54 -1.52 15.52
CA VAL A 224 -7.30 -0.81 15.87
C VAL A 224 -7.58 0.67 16.17
N ALA A 225 -8.37 1.35 15.32
CA ALA A 225 -8.73 2.76 15.52
C ALA A 225 -9.52 2.97 16.83
N ASN A 226 -10.50 2.09 17.14
CA ASN A 226 -11.30 2.18 18.37
C ASN A 226 -10.46 1.92 19.64
N LEU A 227 -9.45 1.06 19.57
CA LEU A 227 -8.50 0.88 20.67
C LEU A 227 -7.74 2.19 20.94
N ASN A 228 -7.27 2.83 19.90
CA ASN A 228 -6.53 4.09 20.01
C ASN A 228 -7.43 5.24 20.52
N GLU A 229 -8.68 5.33 20.07
CA GLU A 229 -9.65 6.32 20.54
C GLU A 229 -9.99 6.11 22.03
N LYS A 230 -10.13 4.86 22.49
CA LYS A 230 -10.34 4.55 23.91
C LYS A 230 -9.14 4.95 24.77
N ILE A 231 -7.92 4.79 24.26
CA ILE A 231 -6.70 5.22 24.95
C ILE A 231 -6.68 6.74 25.07
N THR A 232 -7.01 7.45 23.99
CA THR A 232 -7.07 8.93 23.95
C THR A 232 -8.17 9.48 24.86
N SER A 233 -9.34 8.84 24.94
CA SER A 233 -10.48 9.30 25.76
C SER A 233 -10.33 9.03 27.26
N LEU A 234 -9.45 8.11 27.66
CA LEU A 234 -9.16 7.82 29.07
C LEU A 234 -8.06 8.72 29.65
N GLN A 235 -7.42 9.56 28.83
CA GLN A 235 -6.27 10.40 29.23
C GLN A 235 -6.55 11.90 29.09
N SER A 236 -7.25 12.47 30.05
CA SER A 236 -7.06 13.87 30.44
C SER A 236 -5.83 14.00 31.37
N VAL A 237 -4.77 13.25 31.12
CA VAL A 237 -3.58 13.17 31.95
C VAL A 237 -2.37 13.41 31.07
N SER A 238 -1.47 14.25 31.58
CA SER A 238 -0.09 14.45 31.10
C SER A 238 0.48 13.16 30.48
N PHE A 239 1.12 13.25 29.32
CA PHE A 239 1.68 12.11 28.59
C PHE A 239 2.61 11.25 29.50
N PRO A 240 2.63 9.90 29.31
CA PRO A 240 3.57 9.03 30.01
C PRO A 240 5.01 9.44 29.72
N GLU A 241 5.83 9.57 30.77
CA GLU A 241 7.24 9.94 30.61
C GLU A 241 8.02 8.84 29.89
N LEU A 242 8.89 9.26 28.96
CA LEU A 242 9.87 8.40 28.31
C LEU A 242 11.28 8.95 28.62
N ALA A 243 12.17 8.06 29.03
CA ALA A 243 13.58 8.37 29.27
C ALA A 243 14.44 7.29 28.58
N LEU A 244 14.87 7.56 27.37
CA LEU A 244 15.52 6.58 26.51
C LEU A 244 16.86 7.11 25.98
N PRO A 245 17.86 6.23 25.70
CA PRO A 245 19.15 6.66 25.19
C PRO A 245 19.07 7.09 23.72
N ASP A 246 19.74 8.19 23.40
CA ASP A 246 19.96 8.67 22.04
C ASP A 246 21.12 7.91 21.34
N ILE A 247 21.45 8.32 20.13
CA ILE A 247 22.53 7.73 19.33
C ILE A 247 23.92 7.84 19.99
N ASN A 248 24.10 8.79 20.91
CA ASN A 248 25.34 8.99 21.66
C ASN A 248 25.33 8.30 23.03
N GLY A 249 24.21 7.64 23.37
CA GLY A 249 24.00 7.00 24.68
C GLY A 249 23.56 7.96 25.78
N ALA A 250 23.29 9.22 25.47
CA ALA A 250 22.73 10.18 26.42
C ALA A 250 21.22 9.91 26.61
N THR A 251 20.77 9.86 27.86
CA THR A 251 19.33 9.71 28.15
C THR A 251 18.62 11.01 27.78
N ARG A 252 17.60 10.88 26.93
CA ARG A 252 16.71 11.96 26.53
C ARG A 252 15.33 11.70 27.10
N THR A 253 14.71 12.71 27.67
CA THR A 253 13.37 12.59 28.26
C THR A 253 12.34 13.28 27.37
N LEU A 254 11.12 12.73 27.32
CA LEU A 254 10.05 13.36 26.55
C LEU A 254 9.63 14.69 27.18
N SER A 255 9.72 14.78 28.51
CA SER A 255 9.43 16.00 29.28
C SER A 255 10.40 17.17 29.00
N GLU A 256 11.60 16.90 28.41
CA GLU A 256 12.52 17.98 27.96
C GLU A 256 11.85 18.88 26.92
N LEU A 257 10.86 18.35 26.19
CA LEU A 257 10.16 19.06 25.12
C LEU A 257 8.86 19.73 25.57
N LYS A 258 8.55 19.69 26.85
CA LYS A 258 7.32 20.31 27.41
C LYS A 258 7.24 21.79 27.05
N GLY A 259 6.05 22.25 26.67
CA GLY A 259 5.80 23.62 26.21
C GLY A 259 5.92 23.78 24.68
N ASN A 260 6.36 22.73 23.97
CA ASN A 260 6.31 22.63 22.52
C ASN A 260 5.15 21.73 22.08
N VAL A 261 4.78 21.81 20.81
CA VAL A 261 3.98 20.79 20.16
C VAL A 261 4.90 19.62 19.80
N ILE A 262 4.60 18.41 20.27
CA ILE A 262 5.48 17.27 20.11
C ILE A 262 4.82 16.24 19.21
N VAL A 263 5.52 15.84 18.16
CA VAL A 263 5.21 14.62 17.41
C VAL A 263 6.03 13.48 18.01
N LEU A 264 5.36 12.61 18.79
CA LEU A 264 5.94 11.38 19.32
C LEU A 264 5.69 10.25 18.31
N SER A 265 6.76 9.69 17.74
CA SER A 265 6.69 8.67 16.71
C SER A 265 7.40 7.38 17.14
N PHE A 266 6.72 6.24 17.00
CA PHE A 266 7.29 4.90 17.16
C PHE A 266 7.50 4.27 15.78
N TRP A 267 8.69 3.76 15.50
CA TRP A 267 9.06 3.26 14.20
C TRP A 267 10.09 2.14 14.22
N SER A 268 10.41 1.56 13.06
CA SER A 268 11.51 0.61 12.90
C SER A 268 12.19 0.82 11.55
N THR A 269 13.50 0.70 11.52
CA THR A 269 14.30 0.76 10.29
C THR A 269 14.11 -0.46 9.39
N ALA A 270 13.54 -1.54 9.90
CA ALA A 270 13.19 -2.73 9.12
C ALA A 270 12.02 -2.48 8.15
N GLN A 271 11.27 -1.39 8.32
CA GLN A 271 10.13 -1.02 7.47
C GLN A 271 10.49 0.19 6.62
N ASP A 272 10.57 -0.03 5.31
CA ASP A 272 10.97 1.01 4.36
C ASP A 272 9.98 2.18 4.29
N GLU A 273 8.70 1.93 4.54
CA GLU A 273 7.67 2.98 4.64
C GLU A 273 8.00 4.01 5.71
N HIS A 274 8.49 3.58 6.87
CA HIS A 274 8.86 4.48 7.96
C HIS A 274 10.04 5.40 7.59
N LYS A 275 11.02 4.85 6.88
CA LYS A 275 12.17 5.63 6.37
C LYS A 275 11.71 6.68 5.36
N MET A 276 10.71 6.35 4.53
CA MET A 276 10.15 7.29 3.56
C MET A 276 9.32 8.39 4.22
N PHE A 277 8.56 8.03 5.25
CA PHE A 277 7.75 8.99 6.00
C PHE A 277 8.60 10.01 6.78
N ASN A 278 9.83 9.66 7.19
CA ASN A 278 10.77 10.60 7.80
C ASN A 278 11.04 11.82 6.92
N LYS A 279 10.94 11.70 5.58
CA LYS A 279 11.10 12.83 4.69
C LYS A 279 9.96 13.84 4.79
N GLU A 280 8.74 13.35 4.98
CA GLU A 280 7.58 14.22 5.22
C GLU A 280 7.69 14.90 6.59
N LEU A 281 8.14 14.18 7.62
CA LEU A 281 8.43 14.76 8.93
C LEU A 281 9.53 15.83 8.88
N GLU A 282 10.59 15.63 8.07
CA GLU A 282 11.65 16.63 7.86
C GLU A 282 11.08 17.92 7.26
N ASN A 283 10.16 17.81 6.30
CA ASN A 283 9.51 18.97 5.71
C ASN A 283 8.67 19.75 6.74
N LEU A 284 7.88 19.02 7.57
CA LEU A 284 7.07 19.63 8.63
C LEU A 284 7.94 20.26 9.71
N TYR A 285 9.00 19.56 10.12
CA TYR A 285 9.97 20.06 11.10
C TYR A 285 10.63 21.35 10.61
N GLY A 286 11.09 21.38 9.36
CA GLY A 286 11.68 22.58 8.76
C GLY A 286 10.73 23.79 8.70
N LYS A 287 9.40 23.55 8.57
CA LYS A 287 8.39 24.63 8.53
C LYS A 287 8.01 25.16 9.91
N TYR A 288 8.01 24.29 10.93
CA TYR A 288 7.35 24.58 12.20
C TYR A 288 8.25 24.49 13.43
N HIS A 289 9.48 24.00 13.32
CA HIS A 289 10.41 23.90 14.45
C HIS A 289 10.62 25.25 15.14
N GLU A 290 10.92 26.32 14.39
CA GLU A 290 11.08 27.66 14.93
C GLU A 290 9.80 28.22 15.57
N LYS A 291 8.64 27.61 15.31
CA LYS A 291 7.35 27.97 15.89
C LYS A 291 7.01 27.12 17.11
N GLY A 292 7.88 26.19 17.49
CA GLY A 292 7.72 25.33 18.65
C GLY A 292 7.19 23.92 18.32
N LEU A 293 7.47 23.40 17.12
CA LEU A 293 7.31 21.97 16.84
C LEU A 293 8.57 21.22 17.22
N GLU A 294 8.41 20.13 17.96
CA GLU A 294 9.46 19.16 18.24
C GLU A 294 9.06 17.74 17.83
N ILE A 295 10.02 16.89 17.52
CA ILE A 295 9.81 15.48 17.23
C ILE A 295 10.64 14.65 18.20
N TYR A 296 9.97 13.67 18.84
CA TYR A 296 10.60 12.65 19.66
C TYR A 296 10.31 11.28 19.02
N GLN A 297 11.35 10.66 18.48
CA GLN A 297 11.21 9.45 17.67
C GLN A 297 11.83 8.24 18.37
N VAL A 298 10.99 7.25 18.71
CA VAL A 298 11.37 6.01 19.38
C VAL A 298 11.51 4.90 18.35
N SER A 299 12.71 4.35 18.22
CA SER A 299 12.93 3.16 17.39
C SER A 299 12.71 1.89 18.20
N LEU A 300 12.00 0.93 17.61
CA LEU A 300 11.82 -0.42 18.13
C LEU A 300 12.76 -1.43 17.46
N ASP A 301 13.91 -0.96 16.96
CA ASP A 301 14.94 -1.85 16.42
C ASP A 301 15.77 -2.47 17.55
N ILE A 302 16.02 -3.78 17.46
CA ILE A 302 16.95 -4.49 18.37
C ILE A 302 18.39 -4.20 17.92
N ASP A 303 18.61 -4.05 16.60
CA ASP A 303 19.93 -3.74 16.02
C ASP A 303 20.21 -2.23 16.10
N LYS A 304 20.80 -1.79 17.22
CA LYS A 304 21.21 -0.38 17.43
C LYS A 304 22.19 0.16 16.39
N PRO A 305 23.21 -0.59 15.94
CA PRO A 305 24.10 -0.15 14.86
C PRO A 305 23.37 0.17 13.56
N SER A 306 22.43 -0.67 13.13
CA SER A 306 21.60 -0.44 11.92
C SER A 306 20.72 0.79 12.07
N TRP A 307 20.06 0.95 13.23
CA TRP A 307 19.30 2.15 13.55
C TRP A 307 20.19 3.42 13.52
N ALA A 308 21.34 3.40 14.18
CA ALA A 308 22.24 4.54 14.23
C ALA A 308 22.76 4.92 12.82
N ALA A 309 23.05 3.94 11.97
CA ALA A 309 23.42 4.18 10.58
C ALA A 309 22.28 4.85 9.80
N THR A 310 21.02 4.43 10.02
CA THR A 310 19.85 5.04 9.37
C THR A 310 19.66 6.49 9.81
N ILE A 311 19.74 6.78 11.12
CA ILE A 311 19.63 8.17 11.64
C ILE A 311 20.69 9.08 10.99
N LYS A 312 21.92 8.62 10.90
CA LYS A 312 23.02 9.38 10.27
C LYS A 312 22.79 9.55 8.77
N SER A 313 22.39 8.50 8.06
CA SER A 313 22.20 8.55 6.61
C SER A 313 21.04 9.46 6.19
N GLN A 314 19.99 9.54 6.99
CA GLN A 314 18.86 10.45 6.78
C GLN A 314 19.11 11.85 7.36
N ASN A 315 20.15 12.03 8.20
CA ASN A 315 20.46 13.27 8.87
C ASN A 315 19.25 13.87 9.59
N LEU A 316 18.55 13.03 10.40
CA LEU A 316 17.34 13.42 11.09
C LEU A 316 17.66 14.50 12.15
N PRO A 317 17.00 15.68 12.10
CA PRO A 317 17.37 16.83 12.94
C PRO A 317 16.77 16.81 14.35
N TRP A 318 15.93 15.84 14.66
CA TRP A 318 15.16 15.73 15.91
C TRP A 318 15.72 14.68 16.87
N ILE A 319 15.09 14.55 18.05
CA ILE A 319 15.47 13.56 19.05
C ILE A 319 15.08 12.17 18.57
N SER A 320 16.07 11.31 18.37
CA SER A 320 15.90 9.92 18.02
C SER A 320 16.50 9.04 19.11
N VAL A 321 15.70 8.11 19.66
CA VAL A 321 16.08 7.26 20.80
C VAL A 321 15.80 5.78 20.53
N ASN A 322 16.57 4.90 21.20
CA ASN A 322 16.44 3.45 21.07
C ASN A 322 17.05 2.74 22.29
N ASP A 323 16.28 1.95 23.02
CA ASP A 323 16.77 1.12 24.13
C ASP A 323 17.32 -0.27 23.69
N GLY A 324 17.02 -0.71 22.46
CA GLY A 324 17.43 -2.00 21.91
C GLY A 324 16.57 -3.17 22.36
N LEU A 325 15.42 -2.91 23.01
CA LEU A 325 14.52 -3.96 23.52
C LEU A 325 13.41 -4.32 22.51
N GLY A 326 13.27 -3.59 21.41
CA GLY A 326 12.26 -3.86 20.41
C GLY A 326 10.85 -3.76 20.97
N ILE A 327 10.02 -4.75 20.73
CA ILE A 327 8.64 -4.81 21.23
C ILE A 327 8.55 -5.00 22.77
N ASP A 328 9.62 -5.40 23.42
CA ASP A 328 9.69 -5.56 24.88
C ASP A 328 10.07 -4.25 25.58
N SER A 329 10.26 -3.17 24.85
CA SER A 329 10.54 -1.84 25.41
C SER A 329 9.40 -1.40 26.34
N PRO A 330 9.70 -0.87 27.54
CA PRO A 330 8.70 -0.26 28.41
C PRO A 330 7.88 0.86 27.73
N SER A 331 8.47 1.52 26.74
CA SER A 331 7.80 2.56 25.95
C SER A 331 6.60 2.01 25.15
N VAL A 332 6.71 0.77 24.66
CA VAL A 332 5.62 0.05 23.96
C VAL A 332 4.41 -0.14 24.88
N THR A 333 4.66 -0.56 26.12
CA THR A 333 3.59 -0.74 27.12
C THR A 333 3.00 0.61 27.55
N ALA A 334 3.85 1.63 27.80
CA ALA A 334 3.43 2.93 28.27
C ALA A 334 2.48 3.64 27.29
N TYR A 335 2.70 3.48 25.98
CA TYR A 335 1.87 4.05 24.92
C TYR A 335 0.98 3.04 24.23
N ASN A 336 0.91 1.81 24.74
CA ASN A 336 0.12 0.70 24.18
C ASN A 336 0.31 0.52 22.66
N ILE A 337 1.57 0.45 22.23
CA ILE A 337 1.93 0.32 20.83
C ILE A 337 1.62 -1.10 20.36
N ALA A 338 0.57 -1.27 19.57
CA ALA A 338 0.17 -2.56 19.01
C ALA A 338 0.88 -2.85 17.68
N LYS A 339 1.33 -1.81 16.98
CA LYS A 339 2.06 -1.90 15.70
C LYS A 339 2.93 -0.67 15.52
N VAL A 340 3.90 -0.75 14.63
CA VAL A 340 4.63 0.39 14.10
C VAL A 340 4.39 0.52 12.60
N PRO A 341 4.32 1.75 12.06
CA PRO A 341 4.48 3.01 12.76
C PRO A 341 3.29 3.34 13.65
N SER A 342 3.52 4.03 14.76
CA SER A 342 2.48 4.69 15.58
C SER A 342 2.93 6.10 15.89
N MET A 343 2.01 7.06 15.86
CA MET A 343 2.33 8.47 16.02
C MET A 343 1.28 9.17 16.88
N PHE A 344 1.76 10.05 17.75
CA PHE A 344 0.93 10.87 18.63
C PHE A 344 1.31 12.33 18.46
N VAL A 345 0.33 13.22 18.53
CA VAL A 345 0.57 14.66 18.64
C VAL A 345 0.21 15.11 20.04
N ILE A 346 1.18 15.75 20.70
CA ILE A 346 1.04 16.28 22.07
C ILE A 346 1.06 17.80 21.97
N ASN A 347 0.08 18.48 22.54
CA ASN A 347 0.01 19.92 22.56
C ASN A 347 0.99 20.55 23.60
N ARG A 348 1.06 21.86 23.66
CA ARG A 348 1.95 22.58 24.59
C ARG A 348 1.62 22.36 26.05
N ASP A 349 0.36 22.02 26.36
CA ASP A 349 -0.11 21.76 27.72
C ASP A 349 0.27 20.32 28.17
N GLY A 350 0.69 19.46 27.24
CA GLY A 350 1.06 18.08 27.48
C GLY A 350 -0.08 17.09 27.23
N ASP A 351 -1.19 17.51 26.63
CA ASP A 351 -2.28 16.61 26.28
C ASP A 351 -2.02 15.95 24.94
N ILE A 352 -2.30 14.66 24.85
CA ILE A 352 -2.32 13.94 23.57
C ILE A 352 -3.60 14.35 22.81
N VAL A 353 -3.45 15.11 21.73
CA VAL A 353 -4.56 15.69 20.98
C VAL A 353 -4.94 14.89 19.73
N ASP A 354 -4.05 14.03 19.25
CA ASP A 354 -4.32 13.10 18.15
C ASP A 354 -3.36 11.90 18.18
N SER A 355 -3.77 10.80 17.56
CA SER A 355 -2.98 9.57 17.47
C SER A 355 -3.13 8.91 16.09
N ASP A 356 -2.12 8.12 15.67
CA ASP A 356 -2.07 7.39 14.40
C ASP A 356 -2.26 8.26 13.14
N VAL A 357 -1.65 9.43 13.14
CA VAL A 357 -1.75 10.43 12.08
C VAL A 357 -0.65 10.22 11.05
N PHE A 358 -0.87 9.36 10.06
CA PHE A 358 0.06 9.10 8.95
C PHE A 358 -0.28 9.84 7.65
N ASP A 359 -1.39 10.57 7.62
CA ASP A 359 -1.70 11.50 6.55
C ASP A 359 -0.99 12.82 6.85
N THR A 360 -0.07 13.22 5.96
CA THR A 360 0.76 14.42 6.14
C THR A 360 -0.08 15.70 6.22
N ASP A 361 -1.15 15.79 5.42
CA ASP A 361 -2.00 16.99 5.40
C ASP A 361 -2.80 17.08 6.72
N ARG A 362 -3.28 15.95 7.22
CA ARG A 362 -3.94 15.89 8.54
C ARG A 362 -2.95 16.18 9.67
N LEU A 363 -1.75 15.60 9.64
CA LEU A 363 -0.70 15.86 10.62
C LEU A 363 -0.34 17.35 10.67
N GLU A 364 -0.16 17.99 9.51
CA GLU A 364 0.10 19.43 9.41
C GLU A 364 -1.04 20.25 10.03
N GLN A 365 -2.31 19.91 9.74
CA GLN A 365 -3.48 20.59 10.33
C GLN A 365 -3.51 20.49 11.85
N VAL A 366 -3.22 19.29 12.41
CA VAL A 366 -3.20 19.09 13.86
C VAL A 366 -2.04 19.85 14.50
N ILE A 367 -0.85 19.82 13.90
CA ILE A 367 0.30 20.60 14.36
C ILE A 367 -0.04 22.09 14.38
N VAL A 368 -0.55 22.64 13.27
CA VAL A 368 -0.90 24.07 13.17
C VAL A 368 -1.95 24.50 14.19
N LYS A 369 -2.93 23.64 14.46
CA LYS A 369 -3.96 23.91 15.46
C LYS A 369 -3.41 23.89 16.90
N SER A 370 -2.34 23.15 17.14
CA SER A 370 -1.71 22.95 18.45
C SER A 370 -0.58 23.95 18.76
N LEU A 371 -0.01 24.62 17.73
CA LEU A 371 1.00 25.67 17.84
C LEU A 371 0.41 26.97 18.38
#